data_a2844d55062cbfb4eb1f596a407d02e4
#
_entry.id   a2844d55062cbfb4eb1f596a407d02e4
#
_cell.length_a   1.000
_cell.length_b   1.000
_cell.length_c   1.000
_cell.angle_alpha   90.00
_cell.angle_beta   90.00
_cell.angle_gamma   90.00
#
_symmetry.space_group_name_H-M   'P 1'
#
loop_
_entity.id
_entity.type
_entity.pdbx_description
1 polymer ?
#
loop_
_entity_poly.entity_id
_entity_poly.type
_entity_poly.pdbx_seq_one_letter_code
_entity_poly.pdbx_strand_id
1 'polypeptide(L)'
;MDFLLTEEQKKLRKLTRKIALEKILPKREYFDETEEFPWEIVKELASAGLFEVYIPAEYGGKGGGVTDLAVVAEELSRVCGGIALSFAGTALGTYPILLFGNEKQKKKYLPTIARGEKLAAFGLTEPNAGSDASSIQTQAKKVEGGYLLNGTKQWITNGGEAEVYTIVAVTDKSKGARGASAFMVEKGYKGFSFGKKEKKMGIRASATRELNFSDCFVPEENLLGKEGGGFIVAMRTFDKTRPGVAAQALGIAQGALDEALSHSRKREQFGQPISSFQDIQFKLADMATQIEAARALVYSVALLIDSGAEKVSKESSMAKIFASDVAVKVTSMAVQIFGGYGYLRNYPVEKMMRDAKITQIYEGTNEIQRGIIALNLIKEIVSKK
;
A
#
# COMPACT_ATOMS: atom_id res chain seq x y z
N MET A 1 2.89 16.40 -14.17
CA MET A 1 1.99 17.28 -13.35
C MET A 1 2.67 17.92 -12.14
N ASP A 2 3.79 18.57 -12.39
CA ASP A 2 4.61 19.21 -11.35
C ASP A 2 3.92 20.40 -10.66
N PHE A 3 2.90 20.95 -11.31
CA PHE A 3 2.11 22.07 -10.77
C PHE A 3 1.20 21.67 -9.60
N LEU A 4 0.95 20.39 -9.40
CA LEU A 4 0.20 19.88 -8.25
C LEU A 4 1.07 19.67 -6.99
N LEU A 5 2.41 19.77 -7.12
CA LEU A 5 3.35 19.52 -6.05
C LEU A 5 4.00 20.83 -5.58
N THR A 6 4.17 20.95 -4.26
CA THR A 6 5.00 21.98 -3.65
C THR A 6 6.48 21.79 -4.02
N GLU A 7 7.31 22.80 -3.81
CA GLU A 7 8.75 22.67 -4.05
C GLU A 7 9.39 21.58 -3.15
N GLU A 8 8.91 21.44 -1.92
CA GLU A 8 9.38 20.40 -1.00
C GLU A 8 9.01 19.00 -1.51
N GLN A 9 7.80 18.84 -2.02
CA GLN A 9 7.38 17.56 -2.62
C GLN A 9 8.13 17.24 -3.92
N LYS A 10 8.50 18.25 -4.71
CA LYS A 10 9.38 18.07 -5.87
C LYS A 10 10.80 17.63 -5.47
N LYS A 11 11.34 18.18 -4.37
CA LYS A 11 12.63 17.75 -3.79
C LYS A 11 12.52 16.31 -3.28
N LEU A 12 11.45 15.98 -2.54
CA LEU A 12 11.17 14.64 -2.06
C LEU A 12 11.10 13.63 -3.22
N ARG A 13 10.39 13.96 -4.29
CA ARG A 13 10.29 13.15 -5.50
C ARG A 13 11.67 12.88 -6.13
N LYS A 14 12.49 13.93 -6.27
CA LYS A 14 13.85 13.80 -6.82
C LYS A 14 14.74 12.91 -5.95
N LEU A 15 14.68 13.09 -4.63
CA LEU A 15 15.42 12.28 -3.67
C LEU A 15 15.00 10.80 -3.76
N THR A 16 13.69 10.54 -3.71
CA THR A 16 13.14 9.19 -3.78
C THR A 16 13.50 8.51 -5.10
N ARG A 17 13.39 9.24 -6.22
CA ARG A 17 13.80 8.77 -7.55
C ARG A 17 15.27 8.38 -7.58
N LYS A 18 16.15 9.20 -7.02
CA LYS A 18 17.59 8.93 -6.94
C LYS A 18 17.85 7.62 -6.20
N ILE A 19 17.25 7.46 -5.01
CA ILE A 19 17.39 6.24 -4.21
C ILE A 19 16.86 5.03 -4.97
N ALA A 20 15.71 5.14 -5.62
CA ALA A 20 15.12 4.05 -6.37
C ALA A 20 16.05 3.58 -7.52
N LEU A 21 16.66 4.51 -8.24
CA LEU A 21 17.57 4.20 -9.34
C LEU A 21 18.94 3.68 -8.85
N GLU A 22 19.49 4.24 -7.78
CA GLU A 22 20.82 3.87 -7.30
C GLU A 22 20.83 2.61 -6.43
N LYS A 23 19.77 2.39 -5.63
CA LYS A 23 19.73 1.33 -4.61
C LYS A 23 18.77 0.19 -4.94
N ILE A 24 17.62 0.48 -5.57
CA ILE A 24 16.59 -0.54 -5.86
C ILE A 24 16.82 -1.16 -7.25
N LEU A 25 17.04 -0.34 -8.27
CA LEU A 25 17.16 -0.80 -9.65
C LEU A 25 18.19 -1.94 -9.82
N PRO A 26 19.41 -1.86 -9.26
CA PRO A 26 20.42 -2.92 -9.41
C PRO A 26 20.07 -4.23 -8.72
N LYS A 27 19.09 -4.20 -7.79
CA LYS A 27 18.76 -5.33 -6.91
C LYS A 27 17.34 -5.87 -7.11
N ARG A 28 16.52 -5.23 -7.94
CA ARG A 28 15.10 -5.58 -8.10
C ARG A 28 14.89 -7.02 -8.57
N GLU A 29 15.76 -7.52 -9.46
CA GLU A 29 15.71 -8.89 -9.98
C GLU A 29 16.06 -9.89 -8.85
N TYR A 30 17.15 -9.67 -8.14
CA TYR A 30 17.55 -10.49 -7.01
C TYR A 30 16.43 -10.68 -5.98
N PHE A 31 15.80 -9.61 -5.52
CA PHE A 31 14.72 -9.68 -4.54
C PHE A 31 13.42 -10.31 -5.10
N ASP A 32 13.17 -10.19 -6.40
CA ASP A 32 12.04 -10.88 -7.04
C ASP A 32 12.30 -12.39 -7.12
N GLU A 33 13.52 -12.82 -7.41
CA GLU A 33 13.89 -14.22 -7.54
C GLU A 33 13.99 -14.93 -6.20
N THR A 34 14.72 -14.34 -5.25
CA THR A 34 14.96 -14.94 -3.92
C THR A 34 13.77 -14.83 -2.99
N GLU A 35 12.88 -13.88 -3.26
CA GLU A 35 11.76 -13.52 -2.38
C GLU A 35 12.23 -13.02 -0.99
N GLU A 36 13.49 -12.68 -0.81
CA GLU A 36 14.00 -12.13 0.44
C GLU A 36 13.39 -10.74 0.75
N PHE A 37 13.22 -10.45 2.05
CA PHE A 37 12.76 -9.12 2.45
C PHE A 37 13.91 -8.12 2.35
N PRO A 38 13.71 -6.93 1.75
CA PRO A 38 14.79 -6.04 1.36
C PRO A 38 15.28 -5.14 2.52
N TRP A 39 15.73 -5.72 3.63
CA TRP A 39 16.16 -4.97 4.82
C TRP A 39 17.27 -3.95 4.54
N GLU A 40 18.19 -4.26 3.63
CA GLU A 40 19.24 -3.30 3.25
C GLU A 40 18.64 -2.04 2.59
N ILE A 41 17.62 -2.21 1.75
CA ILE A 41 16.90 -1.08 1.13
C ILE A 41 16.08 -0.32 2.17
N VAL A 42 15.40 -1.03 3.09
CA VAL A 42 14.68 -0.39 4.19
C VAL A 42 15.59 0.55 4.99
N LYS A 43 16.83 0.14 5.28
CA LYS A 43 17.82 0.99 5.96
C LYS A 43 18.19 2.23 5.14
N GLU A 44 18.34 2.10 3.81
CA GLU A 44 18.58 3.25 2.92
C GLU A 44 17.40 4.23 2.92
N LEU A 45 16.15 3.71 2.85
CA LEU A 45 14.93 4.53 2.93
C LEU A 45 14.84 5.25 4.28
N ALA A 46 15.14 4.56 5.38
CA ALA A 46 15.18 5.11 6.73
C ALA A 46 16.24 6.22 6.86
N SER A 47 17.46 5.96 6.42
CA SER A 47 18.56 6.93 6.45
C SER A 47 18.26 8.19 5.64
N ALA A 48 17.44 8.09 4.60
CA ALA A 48 16.99 9.21 3.79
C ALA A 48 15.75 9.93 4.40
N GLY A 49 15.23 9.46 5.52
CA GLY A 49 14.07 10.02 6.21
C GLY A 49 12.76 9.84 5.43
N LEU A 50 12.62 8.76 4.64
CA LEU A 50 11.40 8.54 3.86
C LEU A 50 10.24 8.04 4.73
N PHE A 51 10.49 7.33 5.83
CA PHE A 51 9.43 6.95 6.77
C PHE A 51 8.88 8.12 7.59
N GLU A 52 9.64 9.24 7.66
CA GLU A 52 9.24 10.45 8.37
C GLU A 52 8.15 11.25 7.64
N VAL A 53 8.02 11.09 6.31
CA VAL A 53 7.29 12.03 5.45
C VAL A 53 5.81 12.20 5.79
N TYR A 54 5.15 11.16 6.30
CA TYR A 54 3.72 11.16 6.63
C TYR A 54 3.43 11.15 8.15
N ILE A 55 4.46 11.28 8.99
CA ILE A 55 4.35 11.33 10.45
C ILE A 55 4.47 12.78 10.91
N PRO A 56 3.62 13.24 11.86
CA PRO A 56 3.71 14.59 12.40
C PRO A 56 5.06 14.89 13.05
N ALA A 57 5.48 16.16 12.98
CA ALA A 57 6.78 16.60 13.50
C ALA A 57 6.93 16.38 15.01
N GLU A 58 5.85 16.49 15.77
CA GLU A 58 5.81 16.25 17.23
C GLU A 58 6.15 14.81 17.63
N TYR A 59 6.06 13.86 16.66
CA TYR A 59 6.44 12.45 16.84
C TYR A 59 7.70 12.08 16.03
N GLY A 60 8.50 13.06 15.64
CA GLY A 60 9.77 12.86 14.94
C GLY A 60 9.65 12.69 13.42
N GLY A 61 8.51 13.03 12.85
CA GLY A 61 8.29 13.04 11.39
C GLY A 61 8.56 14.39 10.74
N LYS A 62 8.23 14.50 9.46
CA LYS A 62 8.34 15.75 8.67
C LYS A 62 7.03 16.53 8.57
N GLY A 63 5.94 15.99 9.11
CA GLY A 63 4.64 16.66 9.12
C GLY A 63 3.92 16.73 7.77
N GLY A 64 4.35 15.92 6.80
CA GLY A 64 3.65 15.76 5.53
C GLY A 64 2.41 14.87 5.65
N GLY A 65 1.74 14.64 4.54
CA GLY A 65 0.45 13.96 4.49
C GLY A 65 0.39 12.79 3.51
N VAL A 66 -0.81 12.56 3.01
CA VAL A 66 -1.10 11.52 2.01
C VAL A 66 -0.44 11.84 0.66
N THR A 67 -0.28 13.13 0.33
CA THR A 67 0.43 13.54 -0.89
C THR A 67 1.90 13.14 -0.84
N ASP A 68 2.58 13.35 0.29
CA ASP A 68 3.99 12.96 0.47
C ASP A 68 4.15 11.44 0.45
N LEU A 69 3.23 10.71 1.09
CA LEU A 69 3.15 9.25 0.99
C LEU A 69 3.00 8.80 -0.48
N ALA A 70 2.12 9.43 -1.25
CA ALA A 70 1.87 9.10 -2.65
C ALA A 70 3.11 9.36 -3.52
N VAL A 71 3.82 10.49 -3.31
CA VAL A 71 5.07 10.82 -4.01
C VAL A 71 6.12 9.73 -3.80
N VAL A 72 6.34 9.30 -2.56
CA VAL A 72 7.32 8.25 -2.26
C VAL A 72 6.88 6.91 -2.83
N ALA A 73 5.62 6.52 -2.65
CA ALA A 73 5.08 5.26 -3.15
C ALA A 73 5.17 5.16 -4.68
N GLU A 74 4.85 6.23 -5.42
CA GLU A 74 4.95 6.28 -6.89
C GLU A 74 6.40 6.08 -7.34
N GLU A 75 7.34 6.85 -6.80
CA GLU A 75 8.73 6.82 -7.26
C GLU A 75 9.45 5.52 -6.95
N LEU A 76 9.21 4.92 -5.76
CA LEU A 76 9.76 3.60 -5.43
C LEU A 76 9.17 2.52 -6.34
N SER A 77 7.84 2.56 -6.55
CA SER A 77 7.12 1.55 -7.31
C SER A 77 7.42 1.61 -8.81
N ARG A 78 7.83 2.77 -9.33
CA ARG A 78 8.30 2.94 -10.71
C ARG A 78 9.49 2.04 -11.01
N VAL A 79 10.25 1.66 -10.01
CA VAL A 79 11.40 0.75 -10.12
C VAL A 79 11.04 -0.66 -9.66
N CYS A 80 10.35 -0.81 -8.50
CA CYS A 80 9.96 -2.12 -7.98
C CYS A 80 8.77 -2.02 -7.02
N GLY A 81 7.60 -2.48 -7.47
CA GLY A 81 6.37 -2.51 -6.66
C GLY A 81 6.50 -3.36 -5.39
N GLY A 82 7.26 -4.46 -5.44
CA GLY A 82 7.47 -5.34 -4.29
C GLY A 82 8.31 -4.72 -3.18
N ILE A 83 9.41 -4.04 -3.53
CA ILE A 83 10.29 -3.35 -2.56
C ILE A 83 9.57 -2.12 -1.98
N ALA A 84 8.80 -1.39 -2.80
CA ALA A 84 8.03 -0.23 -2.36
C ALA A 84 7.04 -0.56 -1.24
N LEU A 85 6.58 -1.81 -1.14
CA LEU A 85 5.67 -2.25 -0.07
C LEU A 85 6.32 -2.29 1.32
N SER A 86 7.63 -2.36 1.44
CA SER A 86 8.28 -2.19 2.75
C SER A 86 7.98 -0.82 3.36
N PHE A 87 7.87 0.21 2.52
CA PHE A 87 7.44 1.55 2.88
C PHE A 87 5.91 1.67 2.99
N ALA A 88 5.18 1.35 1.91
CA ALA A 88 3.73 1.54 1.85
C ALA A 88 2.97 0.65 2.85
N GLY A 89 3.43 -0.59 3.08
CA GLY A 89 2.88 -1.49 4.10
C GLY A 89 3.12 -0.99 5.51
N THR A 90 4.28 -0.36 5.76
CA THR A 90 4.56 0.30 7.05
C THR A 90 3.64 1.51 7.25
N ALA A 91 3.40 2.31 6.21
CA ALA A 91 2.44 3.41 6.28
C ALA A 91 1.03 2.89 6.60
N LEU A 92 0.56 1.81 5.93
CA LEU A 92 -0.73 1.18 6.23
C LEU A 92 -0.85 0.79 7.71
N GLY A 93 0.19 0.19 8.29
CA GLY A 93 0.21 -0.17 9.72
C GLY A 93 0.33 1.02 10.66
N THR A 94 0.85 2.16 10.19
CA THR A 94 1.05 3.38 11.00
C THR A 94 -0.21 4.26 11.05
N TYR A 95 -0.98 4.34 9.98
CA TYR A 95 -2.17 5.20 9.92
C TYR A 95 -3.21 4.93 11.02
N PRO A 96 -3.50 3.69 11.45
CA PRO A 96 -4.37 3.46 12.60
C PRO A 96 -3.90 4.19 13.86
N ILE A 97 -2.58 4.20 14.12
CA ILE A 97 -1.99 4.87 15.28
C ILE A 97 -2.13 6.38 15.15
N LEU A 98 -1.86 6.93 13.95
CA LEU A 98 -2.02 8.36 13.66
C LEU A 98 -3.45 8.84 13.90
N LEU A 99 -4.44 8.06 13.45
CA LEU A 99 -5.84 8.45 13.46
C LEU A 99 -6.55 8.20 14.80
N PHE A 100 -6.17 7.15 15.50
CA PHE A 100 -6.94 6.68 16.69
C PHE A 100 -6.08 6.42 17.92
N GLY A 101 -4.76 6.50 17.83
CA GLY A 101 -3.86 6.36 18.96
C GLY A 101 -4.02 7.51 19.97
N ASN A 102 -4.00 7.18 21.25
CA ASN A 102 -3.85 8.19 22.29
C ASN A 102 -2.40 8.69 22.36
N GLU A 103 -2.16 9.76 23.11
CA GLU A 103 -0.83 10.39 23.20
C GLU A 103 0.28 9.43 23.65
N LYS A 104 -0.02 8.52 24.59
CA LYS A 104 0.95 7.51 25.05
C LYS A 104 1.32 6.55 23.92
N GLN A 105 0.32 6.06 23.18
CA GLN A 105 0.52 5.16 22.04
C GLN A 105 1.30 5.84 20.91
N LYS A 106 0.92 7.06 20.53
CA LYS A 106 1.63 7.84 19.52
C LYS A 106 3.10 8.06 19.88
N LYS A 107 3.37 8.54 21.10
CA LYS A 107 4.74 8.76 21.62
C LYS A 107 5.55 7.46 21.73
N LYS A 108 4.91 6.32 21.98
CA LYS A 108 5.57 5.02 22.06
C LYS A 108 6.00 4.49 20.70
N TYR A 109 5.12 4.58 19.70
CA TYR A 109 5.31 3.87 18.44
C TYR A 109 5.81 4.76 17.28
N LEU A 110 5.26 5.95 17.11
CA LEU A 110 5.53 6.78 15.94
C LEU A 110 7.00 7.19 15.79
N PRO A 111 7.74 7.58 16.85
CA PRO A 111 9.14 7.99 16.69
C PRO A 111 10.06 6.88 16.17
N THR A 112 9.85 5.63 16.59
CA THR A 112 10.66 4.50 16.12
C THR A 112 10.30 4.09 14.69
N ILE A 113 9.03 4.27 14.29
CA ILE A 113 8.58 4.05 12.91
C ILE A 113 9.13 5.17 12.01
N ALA A 114 9.07 6.43 12.44
CA ALA A 114 9.61 7.57 11.68
C ALA A 114 11.09 7.37 11.33
N ARG A 115 11.91 6.91 12.29
CA ARG A 115 13.31 6.60 12.04
C ARG A 115 13.54 5.30 11.27
N GLY A 116 12.50 4.56 10.91
CA GLY A 116 12.60 3.26 10.23
C GLY A 116 13.27 2.17 11.07
N GLU A 117 13.38 2.36 12.38
CA GLU A 117 13.89 1.36 13.34
C GLU A 117 12.89 0.21 13.52
N LYS A 118 11.60 0.52 13.41
CA LYS A 118 10.51 -0.44 13.47
C LYS A 118 9.59 -0.27 12.25
N LEU A 119 9.19 -1.39 11.70
CA LEU A 119 8.14 -1.42 10.70
C LEU A 119 6.78 -1.68 11.36
N ALA A 120 5.72 -1.27 10.67
CA ALA A 120 4.36 -1.51 11.09
C ALA A 120 3.60 -2.39 10.10
N ALA A 121 2.56 -3.07 10.59
CA ALA A 121 1.67 -3.91 9.79
C ALA A 121 0.22 -3.78 10.24
N PHE A 122 -0.73 -4.11 9.36
CA PHE A 122 -2.16 -4.03 9.62
C PHE A 122 -2.82 -5.39 9.36
N GLY A 123 -3.49 -5.95 10.35
CA GLY A 123 -4.13 -7.26 10.31
C GLY A 123 -5.64 -7.18 10.46
N LEU A 124 -6.36 -7.20 9.32
CA LEU A 124 -7.83 -7.28 9.26
C LEU A 124 -8.28 -8.61 8.67
N THR A 125 -7.78 -8.93 7.47
CA THR A 125 -8.18 -10.07 6.64
C THR A 125 -7.95 -11.41 7.34
N GLU A 126 -8.90 -12.34 7.16
CA GLU A 126 -8.83 -13.71 7.66
C GLU A 126 -9.09 -14.71 6.51
N PRO A 127 -8.80 -16.02 6.70
CA PRO A 127 -9.03 -17.03 5.67
C PRO A 127 -10.43 -16.99 5.04
N ASN A 128 -11.46 -16.70 5.83
CA ASN A 128 -12.86 -16.67 5.40
C ASN A 128 -13.47 -15.25 5.38
N ALA A 129 -12.68 -14.20 5.58
CA ALA A 129 -13.16 -12.82 5.65
C ALA A 129 -12.20 -11.86 4.94
N GLY A 130 -12.30 -11.76 3.62
CA GLY A 130 -11.59 -10.80 2.77
C GLY A 130 -12.49 -9.62 2.41
N SER A 131 -13.23 -9.72 1.30
CA SER A 131 -14.20 -8.69 0.87
C SER A 131 -15.35 -8.51 1.87
N ASP A 132 -15.77 -9.57 2.54
CA ASP A 132 -16.66 -9.51 3.70
C ASP A 132 -15.87 -9.28 4.99
N ALA A 133 -15.30 -8.09 5.12
CA ALA A 133 -14.49 -7.71 6.27
C ALA A 133 -15.27 -7.62 7.58
N SER A 134 -16.61 -7.63 7.52
CA SER A 134 -17.48 -7.66 8.71
C SER A 134 -17.59 -9.04 9.33
N SER A 135 -17.23 -10.10 8.60
CA SER A 135 -17.33 -11.51 9.03
C SER A 135 -16.05 -12.06 9.66
N ILE A 136 -15.14 -11.20 10.13
CA ILE A 136 -13.94 -11.63 10.86
C ILE A 136 -14.32 -12.42 12.12
N GLN A 137 -13.48 -13.40 12.47
CA GLN A 137 -13.74 -14.35 13.57
C GLN A 137 -12.66 -14.36 14.64
N THR A 138 -11.48 -13.78 14.41
CA THR A 138 -10.45 -13.62 15.44
C THR A 138 -11.06 -12.93 16.66
N GLN A 139 -10.99 -13.60 17.81
CA GLN A 139 -11.62 -13.13 19.06
C GLN A 139 -10.63 -12.36 19.92
N ALA A 140 -11.14 -11.39 20.65
CA ALA A 140 -10.44 -10.68 21.71
C ALA A 140 -11.32 -10.75 22.98
N LYS A 141 -11.08 -11.78 23.81
CA LYS A 141 -11.83 -11.98 25.07
C LYS A 141 -11.26 -11.08 26.14
N LYS A 142 -12.11 -10.24 26.75
CA LYS A 142 -11.71 -9.38 27.87
C LYS A 142 -11.36 -10.24 29.10
N VAL A 143 -10.23 -9.91 29.71
CA VAL A 143 -9.73 -10.53 30.95
C VAL A 143 -9.21 -9.44 31.87
N GLU A 144 -8.76 -9.78 33.08
CA GLU A 144 -8.16 -8.82 34.00
C GLU A 144 -6.90 -8.19 33.34
N GLY A 145 -6.86 -6.86 33.29
CA GLY A 145 -5.75 -6.06 32.77
C GLY A 145 -5.63 -6.02 31.23
N GLY A 146 -6.53 -6.66 30.46
CA GLY A 146 -6.44 -6.65 29.00
C GLY A 146 -7.35 -7.61 28.27
N TYR A 147 -6.81 -8.18 27.17
CA TYR A 147 -7.55 -9.06 26.29
C TYR A 147 -6.71 -10.29 25.90
N LEU A 148 -7.34 -11.44 25.73
CA LEU A 148 -6.75 -12.62 25.12
C LEU A 148 -7.21 -12.72 23.67
N LEU A 149 -6.26 -12.64 22.73
CA LEU A 149 -6.51 -12.78 21.30
C LEU A 149 -6.36 -14.24 20.90
N ASN A 150 -7.34 -14.75 20.13
CA ASN A 150 -7.36 -16.10 19.56
C ASN A 150 -7.87 -16.05 18.12
N GLY A 151 -7.13 -16.62 17.17
CA GLY A 151 -7.51 -16.66 15.75
C GLY A 151 -6.33 -16.46 14.81
N THR A 152 -6.63 -16.23 13.54
CA THR A 152 -5.64 -16.12 12.47
C THR A 152 -5.96 -14.96 11.55
N LYS A 153 -4.96 -14.11 11.25
CA LYS A 153 -5.02 -13.11 10.18
C LYS A 153 -4.23 -13.62 8.98
N GLN A 154 -4.73 -13.37 7.78
CA GLN A 154 -4.15 -13.89 6.55
C GLN A 154 -3.69 -12.78 5.60
N TRP A 155 -2.62 -13.08 4.84
CA TRP A 155 -2.02 -12.21 3.83
C TRP A 155 -1.55 -10.85 4.35
N ILE A 156 -0.95 -10.84 5.54
CA ILE A 156 -0.52 -9.60 6.18
C ILE A 156 0.83 -9.17 5.63
N THR A 157 0.84 -7.99 5.00
CA THR A 157 2.07 -7.32 4.52
C THR A 157 2.96 -6.95 5.70
N ASN A 158 4.27 -7.10 5.54
CA ASN A 158 5.27 -7.00 6.60
C ASN A 158 5.09 -8.03 7.73
N GLY A 159 4.27 -9.07 7.54
CA GLY A 159 4.10 -10.15 8.51
C GLY A 159 5.42 -10.84 8.82
N GLY A 160 5.78 -10.90 10.11
CA GLY A 160 7.05 -11.45 10.58
C GLY A 160 8.26 -10.49 10.49
N GLU A 161 8.17 -9.44 9.68
CA GLU A 161 9.21 -8.42 9.54
C GLU A 161 8.93 -7.19 10.43
N ALA A 162 7.66 -6.77 10.53
CA ALA A 162 7.26 -5.66 11.39
C ALA A 162 7.38 -6.00 12.87
N GLU A 163 7.58 -4.98 13.70
CA GLU A 163 7.58 -5.06 15.16
C GLU A 163 6.24 -4.65 15.76
N VAL A 164 5.45 -3.83 15.04
CA VAL A 164 4.20 -3.25 15.54
C VAL A 164 3.06 -3.63 14.60
N TYR A 165 2.00 -4.19 15.16
CA TYR A 165 0.84 -4.68 14.41
C TYR A 165 -0.44 -4.04 14.93
N THR A 166 -1.23 -3.43 14.05
CA THR A 166 -2.63 -3.10 14.36
C THR A 166 -3.51 -4.28 13.98
N ILE A 167 -4.14 -4.92 14.95
CA ILE A 167 -4.98 -6.12 14.76
C ILE A 167 -6.44 -5.78 15.07
N VAL A 168 -7.34 -6.09 14.14
CA VAL A 168 -8.79 -5.96 14.35
C VAL A 168 -9.35 -7.31 14.76
N ALA A 169 -9.98 -7.39 15.93
CA ALA A 169 -10.53 -8.63 16.49
C ALA A 169 -11.89 -8.40 17.11
N VAL A 170 -12.72 -9.46 17.20
CA VAL A 170 -14.09 -9.41 17.71
C VAL A 170 -14.09 -9.44 19.23
N THR A 171 -14.59 -8.39 19.87
CA THR A 171 -14.82 -8.31 21.31
C THR A 171 -16.25 -8.67 21.70
N ASP A 172 -17.22 -8.43 20.80
CA ASP A 172 -18.63 -8.75 21.02
C ASP A 172 -19.31 -9.21 19.73
N LYS A 173 -19.44 -10.52 19.56
CA LYS A 173 -20.00 -11.13 18.35
C LYS A 173 -21.47 -10.73 18.10
N SER A 174 -22.23 -10.40 19.14
CA SER A 174 -23.65 -10.04 19.03
C SER A 174 -23.89 -8.72 18.29
N LYS A 175 -22.87 -7.85 18.21
CA LYS A 175 -22.97 -6.50 17.61
C LYS A 175 -22.52 -6.44 16.15
N GLY A 176 -22.20 -7.58 15.51
CA GLY A 176 -21.70 -7.62 14.14
C GLY A 176 -20.46 -6.74 13.95
N ALA A 177 -20.41 -5.93 12.89
CA ALA A 177 -19.26 -5.05 12.60
C ALA A 177 -18.93 -4.06 13.76
N ARG A 178 -19.91 -3.66 14.56
CA ARG A 178 -19.72 -2.80 15.76
C ARG A 178 -19.20 -3.56 16.98
N GLY A 179 -19.03 -4.86 16.87
CA GLY A 179 -18.43 -5.70 17.91
C GLY A 179 -16.94 -5.95 17.69
N ALA A 180 -16.32 -5.39 16.66
CA ALA A 180 -14.88 -5.49 16.45
C ALA A 180 -14.13 -4.34 17.12
N SER A 181 -12.96 -4.62 17.68
CA SER A 181 -12.05 -3.65 18.30
C SER A 181 -10.67 -3.74 17.65
N ALA A 182 -9.88 -2.68 17.73
CA ALA A 182 -8.52 -2.64 17.19
C ALA A 182 -7.49 -2.64 18.34
N PHE A 183 -6.41 -3.37 18.17
CA PHE A 183 -5.37 -3.58 19.17
C PHE A 183 -3.98 -3.37 18.60
N MET A 184 -3.11 -2.74 19.39
CA MET A 184 -1.68 -2.72 19.09
C MET A 184 -1.03 -3.97 19.67
N VAL A 185 -0.46 -4.81 18.80
CA VAL A 185 0.25 -6.04 19.18
C VAL A 185 1.71 -5.90 18.79
N GLU A 186 2.62 -6.22 19.69
CA GLU A 186 4.06 -6.15 19.44
C GLU A 186 4.61 -7.54 19.12
N LYS A 187 5.58 -7.59 18.21
CA LYS A 187 6.35 -8.80 17.92
C LYS A 187 7.00 -9.31 19.23
N GLY A 188 6.87 -10.59 19.49
CA GLY A 188 7.40 -11.20 20.71
C GLY A 188 6.37 -11.36 21.83
N TYR A 189 5.13 -10.87 21.69
CA TYR A 189 4.07 -11.21 22.65
C TYR A 189 3.86 -12.73 22.69
N LYS A 190 3.76 -13.29 23.90
CA LYS A 190 3.50 -14.71 24.09
C LYS A 190 2.17 -15.08 23.44
N GLY A 191 2.16 -16.18 22.68
CA GLY A 191 0.99 -16.61 21.90
C GLY A 191 0.80 -15.90 20.57
N PHE A 192 1.70 -14.98 20.17
CA PHE A 192 1.72 -14.37 18.85
C PHE A 192 2.83 -15.02 18.00
N SER A 193 2.45 -15.56 16.85
CA SER A 193 3.38 -16.25 15.94
C SER A 193 3.02 -16.00 14.47
N PHE A 194 3.91 -16.42 13.59
CA PHE A 194 3.82 -16.15 12.15
C PHE A 194 3.79 -17.45 11.37
N GLY A 195 2.90 -17.54 10.38
CA GLY A 195 2.90 -18.61 9.40
C GLY A 195 4.05 -18.49 8.40
N LYS A 196 4.10 -19.42 7.45
CA LYS A 196 5.07 -19.39 6.36
C LYS A 196 4.92 -18.12 5.52
N LYS A 197 6.01 -17.71 4.86
CA LYS A 197 5.96 -16.68 3.84
C LYS A 197 5.21 -17.20 2.62
N GLU A 198 4.25 -16.43 2.11
CA GLU A 198 3.44 -16.84 0.96
C GLU A 198 4.24 -16.74 -0.34
N LYS A 199 4.13 -17.78 -1.18
CA LYS A 199 4.65 -17.77 -2.54
C LYS A 199 3.67 -17.01 -3.43
N LYS A 200 4.09 -15.88 -3.97
CA LYS A 200 3.21 -14.95 -4.70
C LYS A 200 3.53 -14.85 -6.18
N MET A 201 2.54 -14.48 -6.97
CA MET A 201 2.68 -14.18 -8.39
C MET A 201 3.64 -12.99 -8.61
N GLY A 202 3.42 -11.86 -7.91
CA GLY A 202 4.19 -10.63 -7.98
C GLY A 202 4.47 -10.07 -6.59
N ILE A 203 5.04 -8.86 -6.54
CA ILE A 203 5.49 -8.21 -5.29
C ILE A 203 6.29 -9.16 -4.39
N ARG A 204 7.13 -9.98 -4.99
CA ARG A 204 7.76 -11.12 -4.33
C ARG A 204 8.77 -10.72 -3.25
N ALA A 205 9.38 -9.54 -3.39
CA ALA A 205 10.25 -8.92 -2.38
C ALA A 205 9.52 -8.51 -1.08
N SER A 206 8.20 -8.36 -1.12
CA SER A 206 7.40 -8.04 0.07
C SER A 206 7.11 -9.29 0.89
N ALA A 207 7.29 -9.24 2.21
CA ALA A 207 6.83 -10.29 3.10
C ALA A 207 5.30 -10.28 3.21
N THR A 208 4.69 -11.45 3.08
CA THR A 208 3.26 -11.67 3.27
C THR A 208 3.09 -12.96 4.03
N ARG A 209 2.51 -12.92 5.23
CA ARG A 209 2.36 -14.08 6.12
C ARG A 209 1.00 -14.11 6.80
N GLU A 210 0.65 -15.27 7.33
CA GLU A 210 -0.37 -15.40 8.35
C GLU A 210 0.17 -14.89 9.68
N LEU A 211 -0.73 -14.33 10.50
CA LEU A 211 -0.50 -14.01 11.90
C LEU A 211 -1.40 -14.90 12.75
N ASN A 212 -0.81 -15.67 13.66
CA ASN A 212 -1.52 -16.63 14.48
C ASN A 212 -1.51 -16.18 15.96
N PHE A 213 -2.67 -16.19 16.58
CA PHE A 213 -2.90 -15.82 17.97
C PHE A 213 -3.46 -17.02 18.73
N SER A 214 -2.77 -17.44 19.81
CA SER A 214 -3.17 -18.50 20.72
C SER A 214 -2.99 -18.00 22.15
N ASP A 215 -4.11 -17.61 22.78
CA ASP A 215 -4.13 -16.97 24.09
C ASP A 215 -3.11 -15.81 24.20
N CYS A 216 -3.01 -15.01 23.14
CA CYS A 216 -2.10 -13.88 23.09
C CYS A 216 -2.64 -12.75 23.96
N PHE A 217 -1.99 -12.51 25.10
CA PHE A 217 -2.37 -11.44 26.01
C PHE A 217 -1.94 -10.08 25.44
N VAL A 218 -2.92 -9.18 25.35
CA VAL A 218 -2.72 -7.78 24.91
C VAL A 218 -3.21 -6.87 26.04
N PRO A 219 -2.34 -6.02 26.62
CA PRO A 219 -2.71 -5.10 27.69
C PRO A 219 -3.85 -4.16 27.27
N GLU A 220 -4.69 -3.75 28.23
CA GLU A 220 -5.82 -2.83 27.99
C GLU A 220 -5.36 -1.49 27.39
N GLU A 221 -4.19 -1.00 27.78
CA GLU A 221 -3.58 0.23 27.23
C GLU A 221 -3.22 0.14 25.74
N ASN A 222 -3.20 -1.06 25.16
CA ASN A 222 -2.96 -1.31 23.74
C ASN A 222 -4.26 -1.40 22.92
N LEU A 223 -5.43 -1.21 23.52
CA LEU A 223 -6.67 -0.97 22.80
C LEU A 223 -6.54 0.34 22.00
N LEU A 224 -6.72 0.28 20.71
CA LEU A 224 -6.61 1.41 19.81
C LEU A 224 -7.97 2.06 19.56
N GLY A 225 -8.11 3.32 19.96
CA GLY A 225 -9.39 4.01 19.96
C GLY A 225 -10.29 3.53 21.12
N LYS A 226 -11.49 3.05 20.80
CA LYS A 226 -12.46 2.54 21.80
C LYS A 226 -12.95 1.14 21.45
N GLU A 227 -13.36 0.38 22.44
CA GLU A 227 -13.97 -0.94 22.25
C GLU A 227 -15.19 -0.85 21.32
N GLY A 228 -15.32 -1.78 20.38
CA GLY A 228 -16.34 -1.78 19.36
C GLY A 228 -16.05 -0.83 18.16
N GLY A 229 -14.94 -0.09 18.20
CA GLY A 229 -14.56 0.86 17.14
C GLY A 229 -13.66 0.30 16.03
N GLY A 230 -13.25 -0.97 16.10
CA GLY A 230 -12.23 -1.55 15.22
C GLY A 230 -12.57 -1.51 13.74
N PHE A 231 -13.84 -1.72 13.38
CA PHE A 231 -14.28 -1.61 11.98
C PHE A 231 -14.16 -0.16 11.46
N ILE A 232 -14.46 0.82 12.30
CA ILE A 232 -14.29 2.25 11.94
C ILE A 232 -12.81 2.57 11.78
N VAL A 233 -11.95 2.05 12.68
CA VAL A 233 -10.49 2.18 12.55
C VAL A 233 -10.03 1.66 11.19
N ALA A 234 -10.47 0.46 10.80
CA ALA A 234 -10.11 -0.14 9.51
C ALA A 234 -10.57 0.71 8.32
N MET A 235 -11.83 1.11 8.29
CA MET A 235 -12.39 1.86 7.15
C MET A 235 -11.73 3.25 7.00
N ARG A 236 -11.53 3.97 8.10
CA ARG A 236 -10.86 5.28 8.08
C ARG A 236 -9.38 5.17 7.71
N THR A 237 -8.72 4.09 8.10
CA THR A 237 -7.36 3.78 7.65
C THR A 237 -7.32 3.63 6.14
N PHE A 238 -8.18 2.80 5.56
CA PHE A 238 -8.23 2.59 4.11
C PHE A 238 -8.56 3.87 3.33
N ASP A 239 -9.41 4.75 3.86
CA ASP A 239 -9.71 6.04 3.24
C ASP A 239 -8.46 6.91 3.07
N LYS A 240 -7.47 6.79 3.97
CA LYS A 240 -6.19 7.51 3.93
C LYS A 240 -5.09 6.79 3.18
N THR A 241 -5.12 5.43 3.12
CA THR A 241 -4.02 4.64 2.53
C THR A 241 -4.28 4.20 1.09
N ARG A 242 -5.53 4.12 0.62
CA ARG A 242 -5.86 3.80 -0.78
C ARG A 242 -5.19 4.71 -1.82
N PRO A 243 -5.02 6.04 -1.61
CA PRO A 243 -4.20 6.85 -2.51
C PRO A 243 -2.74 6.39 -2.60
N GLY A 244 -2.17 5.85 -1.52
CA GLY A 244 -0.84 5.21 -1.52
C GLY A 244 -0.79 3.97 -2.42
N VAL A 245 -1.82 3.11 -2.37
CA VAL A 245 -1.98 1.96 -3.29
C VAL A 245 -2.16 2.43 -4.74
N ALA A 246 -2.95 3.48 -4.95
CA ALA A 246 -3.14 4.08 -6.26
C ALA A 246 -1.82 4.65 -6.83
N ALA A 247 -1.03 5.31 -5.98
CA ALA A 247 0.29 5.82 -6.34
C ALA A 247 1.29 4.69 -6.63
N GLN A 248 1.22 3.58 -5.90
CA GLN A 248 2.02 2.38 -6.21
C GLN A 248 1.66 1.83 -7.60
N ALA A 249 0.38 1.66 -7.90
CA ALA A 249 -0.08 1.20 -9.21
C ALA A 249 0.38 2.15 -10.32
N LEU A 250 0.26 3.46 -10.10
CA LEU A 250 0.72 4.51 -11.00
C LEU A 250 2.23 4.42 -11.25
N GLY A 251 3.02 4.22 -10.20
CA GLY A 251 4.47 4.04 -10.31
C GLY A 251 4.84 2.83 -11.17
N ILE A 252 4.20 1.68 -10.93
CA ILE A 252 4.43 0.46 -11.73
C ILE A 252 4.08 0.72 -13.22
N ALA A 253 2.95 1.39 -13.50
CA ALA A 253 2.54 1.74 -14.85
C ALA A 253 3.57 2.65 -15.53
N GLN A 254 4.05 3.68 -14.82
CA GLN A 254 5.05 4.60 -15.35
C GLN A 254 6.38 3.89 -15.64
N GLY A 255 6.83 3.01 -14.73
CA GLY A 255 8.03 2.21 -14.97
C GLY A 255 7.92 1.34 -16.22
N ALA A 256 6.77 0.71 -16.41
CA ALA A 256 6.52 -0.12 -17.60
C ALA A 256 6.51 0.71 -18.90
N LEU A 257 5.96 1.92 -18.87
CA LEU A 257 6.05 2.85 -20.02
C LEU A 257 7.49 3.28 -20.30
N ASP A 258 8.27 3.60 -19.27
CA ASP A 258 9.68 4.00 -19.43
C ASP A 258 10.49 2.89 -20.10
N GLU A 259 10.31 1.64 -19.66
CA GLU A 259 10.97 0.47 -20.26
C GLU A 259 10.50 0.25 -21.71
N ALA A 260 9.20 0.36 -21.99
CA ALA A 260 8.64 0.21 -23.33
C ALA A 260 9.16 1.29 -24.29
N LEU A 261 9.24 2.54 -23.86
CA LEU A 261 9.84 3.65 -24.62
C LEU A 261 11.31 3.38 -24.94
N SER A 262 12.09 2.96 -23.92
CA SER A 262 13.52 2.65 -24.13
C SER A 262 13.71 1.49 -25.11
N HIS A 263 12.94 0.41 -24.93
CA HIS A 263 13.01 -0.77 -25.80
C HIS A 263 12.61 -0.42 -27.24
N SER A 264 11.48 0.28 -27.44
CA SER A 264 10.96 0.59 -28.77
C SER A 264 11.92 1.43 -29.62
N ARG A 265 12.77 2.25 -28.99
CA ARG A 265 13.80 3.05 -29.68
C ARG A 265 15.04 2.25 -30.08
N LYS A 266 15.34 1.16 -29.37
CA LYS A 266 16.55 0.35 -29.57
C LYS A 266 16.29 -0.87 -30.43
N ARG A 267 15.08 -1.45 -30.31
CA ARG A 267 14.69 -2.65 -31.06
C ARG A 267 14.37 -2.28 -32.50
N GLU A 268 15.04 -2.93 -33.44
CA GLU A 268 14.81 -2.76 -34.88
C GLU A 268 14.13 -3.98 -35.46
N GLN A 269 13.17 -3.77 -36.32
CA GLN A 269 12.55 -4.75 -37.20
C GLN A 269 12.17 -4.06 -38.54
N PHE A 270 12.18 -4.81 -39.61
CA PHE A 270 11.90 -4.26 -40.97
C PHE A 270 12.82 -3.08 -41.33
N GLY A 271 14.08 -3.11 -40.84
CA GLY A 271 15.12 -2.12 -41.16
C GLY A 271 14.99 -0.77 -40.42
N GLN A 272 14.16 -0.68 -39.39
CA GLN A 272 13.98 0.55 -38.60
C GLN A 272 13.60 0.26 -37.14
N PRO A 273 13.81 1.21 -36.20
CA PRO A 273 13.33 1.08 -34.84
C PRO A 273 11.81 0.85 -34.76
N ILE A 274 11.35 -0.05 -33.88
CA ILE A 274 9.92 -0.34 -33.81
C ILE A 274 9.09 0.86 -33.37
N SER A 275 9.67 1.87 -32.72
CA SER A 275 9.03 3.16 -32.43
C SER A 275 8.63 3.97 -33.67
N SER A 276 9.11 3.60 -34.89
CA SER A 276 8.71 4.23 -36.13
C SER A 276 7.36 3.72 -36.67
N PHE A 277 6.86 2.60 -36.14
CA PHE A 277 5.57 2.04 -36.54
C PHE A 277 4.40 2.71 -35.82
N GLN A 278 3.39 3.11 -36.57
CA GLN A 278 2.23 3.87 -36.08
C GLN A 278 1.50 3.16 -34.93
N ASP A 279 1.33 1.83 -35.01
CA ASP A 279 0.67 1.05 -33.95
C ASP A 279 1.44 1.09 -32.61
N ILE A 280 2.78 1.06 -32.65
CA ILE A 280 3.62 1.22 -31.48
C ILE A 280 3.49 2.63 -30.90
N GLN A 281 3.50 3.67 -31.77
CA GLN A 281 3.31 5.06 -31.35
C GLN A 281 1.96 5.26 -30.66
N PHE A 282 0.88 4.68 -31.20
CA PHE A 282 -0.46 4.77 -30.60
C PHE A 282 -0.52 4.08 -29.24
N LYS A 283 0.06 2.89 -29.11
CA LYS A 283 0.17 2.20 -27.82
C LYS A 283 0.89 3.05 -26.77
N LEU A 284 2.03 3.63 -27.12
CA LEU A 284 2.80 4.49 -26.20
C LEU A 284 2.03 5.76 -25.83
N ALA A 285 1.31 6.38 -26.77
CA ALA A 285 0.47 7.54 -26.53
C ALA A 285 -0.70 7.21 -25.58
N ASP A 286 -1.38 6.08 -25.82
CA ASP A 286 -2.47 5.60 -24.96
C ASP A 286 -2.00 5.29 -23.54
N MET A 287 -0.84 4.62 -23.40
CA MET A 287 -0.23 4.35 -22.10
C MET A 287 0.05 5.65 -21.34
N ALA A 288 0.71 6.61 -21.99
CA ALA A 288 1.04 7.90 -21.40
C ALA A 288 -0.21 8.68 -20.97
N THR A 289 -1.23 8.73 -21.84
CA THR A 289 -2.48 9.44 -21.57
C THR A 289 -3.21 8.86 -20.35
N GLN A 290 -3.31 7.54 -20.27
CA GLN A 290 -3.96 6.85 -19.13
C GLN A 290 -3.20 7.06 -17.82
N ILE A 291 -1.86 7.01 -17.86
CA ILE A 291 -1.01 7.28 -16.69
C ILE A 291 -1.21 8.70 -16.20
N GLU A 292 -1.21 9.71 -17.10
CA GLU A 292 -1.40 11.10 -16.69
C GLU A 292 -2.80 11.37 -16.13
N ALA A 293 -3.85 10.75 -16.70
CA ALA A 293 -5.20 10.82 -16.15
C ALA A 293 -5.27 10.19 -14.75
N ALA A 294 -4.63 9.02 -14.56
CA ALA A 294 -4.56 8.37 -13.25
C ALA A 294 -3.78 9.23 -12.24
N ARG A 295 -2.65 9.83 -12.65
CA ARG A 295 -1.84 10.71 -11.82
C ARG A 295 -2.64 11.92 -11.35
N ALA A 296 -3.38 12.57 -12.25
CA ALA A 296 -4.23 13.70 -11.91
C ALA A 296 -5.26 13.32 -10.82
N LEU A 297 -5.93 12.18 -10.99
CA LEU A 297 -6.92 11.72 -10.02
C LEU A 297 -6.29 11.37 -8.67
N VAL A 298 -5.18 10.62 -8.66
CA VAL A 298 -4.49 10.20 -7.43
C VAL A 298 -4.04 11.40 -6.61
N TYR A 299 -3.35 12.35 -7.24
CA TYR A 299 -2.85 13.53 -6.53
C TYR A 299 -3.97 14.50 -6.13
N SER A 300 -5.03 14.66 -6.93
CA SER A 300 -6.20 15.43 -6.52
C SER A 300 -6.87 14.85 -5.27
N VAL A 301 -6.97 13.52 -5.17
CA VAL A 301 -7.54 12.88 -3.97
C VAL A 301 -6.59 13.00 -2.77
N ALA A 302 -5.28 12.84 -2.98
CA ALA A 302 -4.30 13.02 -1.91
C ALA A 302 -4.35 14.45 -1.34
N LEU A 303 -4.36 15.46 -2.19
CA LEU A 303 -4.50 16.87 -1.80
C LEU A 303 -5.84 17.16 -1.10
N LEU A 304 -6.94 16.58 -1.57
CA LEU A 304 -8.24 16.68 -0.89
C LEU A 304 -8.17 16.12 0.53
N ILE A 305 -7.51 15.00 0.73
CA ILE A 305 -7.32 14.41 2.06
C ILE A 305 -6.47 15.32 2.95
N ASP A 306 -5.38 15.87 2.41
CA ASP A 306 -4.45 16.73 3.14
C ASP A 306 -5.05 18.10 3.46
N SER A 307 -6.06 18.56 2.70
CA SER A 307 -6.85 19.76 3.03
C SER A 307 -7.80 19.57 4.22
N GLY A 308 -7.84 18.38 4.83
CA GLY A 308 -8.67 18.10 5.99
C GLY A 308 -10.06 17.53 5.67
N ALA A 309 -10.33 17.13 4.43
CA ALA A 309 -11.61 16.51 4.10
C ALA A 309 -11.84 15.21 4.90
N GLU A 310 -13.00 15.14 5.56
CA GLU A 310 -13.35 13.99 6.44
C GLU A 310 -13.98 12.82 5.68
N LYS A 311 -14.79 13.12 4.65
CA LYS A 311 -15.54 12.12 3.87
C LYS A 311 -14.88 11.98 2.50
N VAL A 312 -13.98 11.02 2.39
CA VAL A 312 -13.16 10.79 1.18
C VAL A 312 -13.23 9.35 0.66
N SER A 313 -14.09 8.53 1.23
CA SER A 313 -14.19 7.09 0.86
C SER A 313 -14.49 6.87 -0.61
N LYS A 314 -15.35 7.72 -1.20
CA LYS A 314 -15.69 7.67 -2.62
C LYS A 314 -14.49 8.03 -3.50
N GLU A 315 -13.86 9.14 -3.22
CA GLU A 315 -12.72 9.67 -3.97
C GLU A 315 -11.50 8.74 -3.87
N SER A 316 -11.18 8.27 -2.67
CA SER A 316 -10.10 7.29 -2.45
C SER A 316 -10.35 5.98 -3.20
N SER A 317 -11.61 5.52 -3.25
CA SER A 317 -12.00 4.35 -4.04
C SER A 317 -11.88 4.60 -5.54
N MET A 318 -12.25 5.79 -6.04
CA MET A 318 -12.10 6.18 -7.46
C MET A 318 -10.62 6.21 -7.87
N ALA A 319 -9.75 6.81 -7.05
CA ALA A 319 -8.32 6.83 -7.33
C ALA A 319 -7.72 5.42 -7.40
N LYS A 320 -8.07 4.56 -6.43
CA LYS A 320 -7.56 3.19 -6.36
C LYS A 320 -8.02 2.33 -7.55
N ILE A 321 -9.29 2.35 -7.88
CA ILE A 321 -9.81 1.52 -8.97
C ILE A 321 -9.23 1.97 -10.32
N PHE A 322 -9.18 3.27 -10.59
CA PHE A 322 -8.72 3.78 -11.86
C PHE A 322 -7.23 3.53 -12.06
N ALA A 323 -6.39 3.88 -11.08
CA ALA A 323 -4.95 3.68 -11.18
C ALA A 323 -4.56 2.19 -11.30
N SER A 324 -5.22 1.30 -10.56
CA SER A 324 -4.94 -0.14 -10.63
C SER A 324 -5.37 -0.78 -11.95
N ASP A 325 -6.50 -0.37 -12.52
CA ASP A 325 -6.94 -0.85 -13.84
C ASP A 325 -6.00 -0.33 -14.94
N VAL A 326 -5.55 0.93 -14.87
CA VAL A 326 -4.53 1.50 -15.76
C VAL A 326 -3.22 0.73 -15.64
N ALA A 327 -2.76 0.42 -14.44
CA ALA A 327 -1.50 -0.29 -14.23
C ALA A 327 -1.48 -1.67 -14.88
N VAL A 328 -2.54 -2.45 -14.72
CA VAL A 328 -2.66 -3.78 -15.34
C VAL A 328 -2.69 -3.66 -16.88
N LYS A 329 -3.43 -2.70 -17.42
CA LYS A 329 -3.51 -2.47 -18.86
C LYS A 329 -2.17 -2.05 -19.43
N VAL A 330 -1.52 -1.05 -18.82
CA VAL A 330 -0.24 -0.50 -19.28
C VAL A 330 0.88 -1.53 -19.23
N THR A 331 0.99 -2.28 -18.13
CA THR A 331 2.03 -3.32 -18.00
C THR A 331 1.85 -4.45 -19.01
N SER A 332 0.61 -4.86 -19.29
CA SER A 332 0.31 -5.83 -20.35
C SER A 332 0.70 -5.31 -21.74
N MET A 333 0.42 -4.02 -22.02
CA MET A 333 0.85 -3.39 -23.29
C MET A 333 2.36 -3.28 -23.38
N ALA A 334 3.08 -3.03 -22.28
CA ALA A 334 4.54 -3.00 -22.25
C ALA A 334 5.12 -4.38 -22.61
N VAL A 335 4.60 -5.46 -22.03
CA VAL A 335 4.99 -6.84 -22.41
C VAL A 335 4.76 -7.07 -23.91
N GLN A 336 3.63 -6.62 -24.46
CA GLN A 336 3.31 -6.77 -25.89
C GLN A 336 4.29 -5.99 -26.79
N ILE A 337 4.71 -4.78 -26.39
CA ILE A 337 5.70 -3.97 -27.13
C ILE A 337 7.08 -4.65 -27.15
N PHE A 338 7.45 -5.31 -26.05
CA PHE A 338 8.69 -6.11 -25.97
C PHE A 338 8.64 -7.39 -26.82
N GLY A 339 7.43 -7.88 -27.16
CA GLY A 339 7.25 -9.14 -27.88
C GLY A 339 7.78 -10.33 -27.07
N GLY A 340 8.46 -11.27 -27.72
CA GLY A 340 9.03 -12.46 -27.03
C GLY A 340 9.99 -12.11 -25.89
N TYR A 341 10.73 -11.01 -26.00
CA TYR A 341 11.60 -10.54 -24.92
C TYR A 341 10.82 -10.17 -23.65
N GLY A 342 9.63 -9.57 -23.78
CA GLY A 342 8.78 -9.20 -22.66
C GLY A 342 8.22 -10.39 -21.85
N TYR A 343 8.33 -11.60 -22.40
CA TYR A 343 7.90 -12.84 -21.75
C TYR A 343 9.03 -13.54 -20.97
N LEU A 344 10.25 -12.99 -21.05
CA LEU A 344 11.44 -13.53 -20.38
C LEU A 344 11.71 -12.77 -19.09
N ARG A 345 12.11 -13.49 -18.02
CA ARG A 345 12.42 -12.91 -16.69
C ARG A 345 13.61 -11.93 -16.70
N ASN A 346 14.48 -12.00 -17.69
CA ASN A 346 15.60 -11.07 -17.86
C ASN A 346 15.16 -9.64 -18.22
N TYR A 347 13.86 -9.43 -18.51
CA TYR A 347 13.29 -8.13 -18.82
C TYR A 347 12.24 -7.74 -17.80
N PRO A 348 12.25 -6.48 -17.30
CA PRO A 348 11.48 -6.11 -16.12
C PRO A 348 9.97 -6.03 -16.34
N VAL A 349 9.50 -5.97 -17.59
CA VAL A 349 8.09 -5.70 -17.90
C VAL A 349 7.17 -6.85 -17.47
N GLU A 350 7.63 -8.11 -17.53
CA GLU A 350 6.86 -9.26 -17.05
C GLU A 350 6.66 -9.20 -15.53
N LYS A 351 7.72 -8.80 -14.80
CA LYS A 351 7.65 -8.60 -13.36
C LYS A 351 6.68 -7.47 -13.02
N MET A 352 6.75 -6.35 -13.73
CA MET A 352 5.84 -5.22 -13.53
C MET A 352 4.38 -5.62 -13.78
N MET A 353 4.10 -6.48 -14.76
CA MET A 353 2.76 -7.02 -15.01
C MET A 353 2.29 -7.91 -13.86
N ARG A 354 3.15 -8.77 -13.30
CA ARG A 354 2.84 -9.59 -12.13
C ARG A 354 2.58 -8.72 -10.89
N ASP A 355 3.41 -7.70 -10.67
CA ASP A 355 3.28 -6.78 -9.55
C ASP A 355 2.00 -5.93 -9.65
N ALA A 356 1.64 -5.47 -10.85
CA ALA A 356 0.46 -4.62 -11.06
C ALA A 356 -0.85 -5.33 -10.64
N LYS A 357 -0.95 -6.64 -10.84
CA LYS A 357 -2.20 -7.38 -10.62
C LYS A 357 -2.72 -7.27 -9.19
N ILE A 358 -1.84 -7.26 -8.17
CA ILE A 358 -2.27 -7.20 -6.78
C ILE A 358 -2.98 -5.88 -6.44
N THR A 359 -2.66 -4.79 -7.14
CA THR A 359 -3.24 -3.48 -6.88
C THR A 359 -4.75 -3.42 -7.15
N GLN A 360 -5.28 -4.36 -7.96
CA GLN A 360 -6.72 -4.54 -8.15
C GLN A 360 -7.39 -5.34 -7.02
N ILE A 361 -6.61 -6.00 -6.15
CA ILE A 361 -7.11 -6.99 -5.19
C ILE A 361 -7.08 -6.46 -3.77
N TYR A 362 -5.90 -6.07 -3.26
CA TYR A 362 -5.75 -5.68 -1.86
C TYR A 362 -6.28 -4.27 -1.55
N GLU A 363 -6.41 -3.97 -0.23
CA GLU A 363 -7.13 -2.79 0.31
C GLU A 363 -8.57 -2.64 -0.23
N GLY A 364 -9.19 -3.80 -0.46
CA GLY A 364 -10.51 -3.95 -1.08
C GLY A 364 -10.42 -4.12 -2.59
N THR A 365 -11.01 -5.23 -3.09
CA THR A 365 -11.01 -5.52 -4.53
C THR A 365 -11.66 -4.37 -5.32
N ASN A 366 -11.37 -4.28 -6.62
CA ASN A 366 -11.96 -3.25 -7.47
C ASN A 366 -13.50 -3.37 -7.54
N GLU A 367 -14.07 -4.56 -7.30
CA GLU A 367 -15.51 -4.78 -7.14
C GLU A 367 -16.02 -4.10 -5.85
N ILE A 368 -15.32 -4.25 -4.73
CA ILE A 368 -15.64 -3.55 -3.48
C ILE A 368 -15.54 -2.04 -3.64
N GLN A 369 -14.52 -1.52 -4.36
CA GLN A 369 -14.43 -0.08 -4.64
C GLN A 369 -15.65 0.42 -5.43
N ARG A 370 -16.11 -0.32 -6.45
CA ARG A 370 -17.33 0.02 -7.21
C ARG A 370 -18.54 0.11 -6.30
N GLY A 371 -18.70 -0.85 -5.38
CA GLY A 371 -19.78 -0.84 -4.38
C GLY A 371 -19.71 0.40 -3.48
N ILE A 372 -18.52 0.74 -2.96
CA ILE A 372 -18.32 1.93 -2.12
C ILE A 372 -18.69 3.21 -2.87
N ILE A 373 -18.21 3.35 -4.10
CA ILE A 373 -18.51 4.52 -4.95
C ILE A 373 -20.02 4.65 -5.16
N ALA A 374 -20.69 3.58 -5.62
CA ALA A 374 -22.12 3.58 -5.90
C ALA A 374 -22.96 3.91 -4.66
N LEU A 375 -22.64 3.30 -3.51
CA LEU A 375 -23.37 3.56 -2.26
C LEU A 375 -23.21 5.02 -1.79
N ASN A 376 -22.03 5.63 -1.96
CA ASN A 376 -21.85 7.03 -1.60
C ASN A 376 -22.61 7.96 -2.54
N LEU A 377 -22.59 7.72 -3.86
CA LEU A 377 -23.36 8.49 -4.83
C LEU A 377 -24.87 8.45 -4.53
N ILE A 378 -25.41 7.27 -4.19
CA ILE A 378 -26.83 7.12 -3.83
C ILE A 378 -27.15 7.91 -2.55
N LYS A 379 -26.30 7.85 -1.53
CA LYS A 379 -26.48 8.60 -0.27
C LYS A 379 -26.45 10.12 -0.49
N GLU A 380 -25.59 10.61 -1.36
CA GLU A 380 -25.50 12.04 -1.69
C GLU A 380 -26.80 12.59 -2.31
N ILE A 381 -27.50 11.78 -3.11
CA ILE A 381 -28.81 12.16 -3.68
C ILE A 381 -29.88 12.24 -2.59
N VAL A 382 -29.89 11.26 -1.67
CA VAL A 382 -30.89 11.19 -0.59
C VAL A 382 -30.69 12.35 0.41
N SER A 383 -29.45 12.74 0.68
CA SER A 383 -29.15 13.84 1.63
C SER A 383 -29.43 15.26 1.07
N LYS A 384 -29.64 15.40 -0.23
CA LYS A 384 -30.00 16.67 -0.89
C LYS A 384 -31.50 16.89 -1.00
N LYS A 385 -32.31 15.90 -0.63
CA LYS A 385 -33.77 16.00 -0.47
C LYS A 385 -34.13 16.23 1.00
#